data_36b86763ba7a9c2c55c9f01701ca369d
#
_entry.id   36b86763ba7a9c2c55c9f01701ca369d
#
_cell.length_a   1.000
_cell.length_b   1.000
_cell.length_c   1.000
_cell.angle_alpha   90.00
_cell.angle_beta   90.00
_cell.angle_gamma   90.00
#
_symmetry.space_group_name_H-M   'P 1'
#
loop_
_entity.id
_entity.type
_entity.pdbx_description
1 polymer ?
#
loop_
_entity_poly.entity_id
_entity_poly.type
_entity_poly.pdbx_seq_one_letter_code
_entity_poly.pdbx_strand_id
1 'polypeptide(L)'
;MIKGEKLFMKLEITINILFDLLSKKTVTARYLSEKYGVNVRSIYRYVESLESAGVPIYSTRGRDGGISIVDTYRFSSTFMSVKEFDKAISALSAVEKNMPDKDLSCAIDKLKSAVKHEYAGFDVKAGNLIIDAGPWGDAAGYKAKLKIVQKSIEETRKLSIRYHDRNGAVSERVIEPHVILFKQGLWYVFAYCELRGEFRFFKTGRIEKADLLNEKFVRRDLSQMDLPLDFWHNSVKAETVEMEVDASVVSDVEEWLGIENVEKRGDKFFARAALPSDNGLITKIMSFGSGIKVLKPKGLKDEILKNAKQLLSIYG
;
A
#
# COMPACT_ATOMS: atom_id res chain seq x y z
N MET A 1 7.01 35.18 -20.97
CA MET A 1 5.91 34.55 -20.19
C MET A 1 4.67 34.18 -21.03
N ILE A 2 4.26 34.95 -22.03
CA ILE A 2 2.97 34.73 -22.76
C ILE A 2 2.94 33.51 -23.72
N LYS A 3 4.09 33.00 -24.20
CA LYS A 3 4.09 31.82 -25.13
C LYS A 3 3.93 30.46 -24.43
N GLY A 4 4.46 30.30 -23.22
CA GLY A 4 4.37 29.05 -22.44
C GLY A 4 2.95 28.80 -21.94
N GLU A 5 2.29 29.79 -21.38
CA GLU A 5 0.91 29.66 -20.84
C GLU A 5 -0.11 29.31 -21.94
N LYS A 6 0.02 29.90 -23.15
CA LYS A 6 -0.84 29.52 -24.28
C LYS A 6 -0.61 28.10 -24.77
N LEU A 7 0.60 27.57 -24.68
CA LEU A 7 0.92 26.19 -25.06
C LEU A 7 0.37 25.19 -24.04
N PHE A 8 0.48 25.52 -22.74
CA PHE A 8 -0.09 24.71 -21.65
C PHE A 8 -1.62 24.60 -21.75
N MET A 9 -2.29 25.75 -21.92
CA MET A 9 -3.74 25.81 -22.10
C MET A 9 -4.19 25.05 -23.36
N LYS A 10 -3.43 25.09 -24.45
CA LYS A 10 -3.71 24.35 -25.68
C LYS A 10 -3.65 22.82 -25.42
N LEU A 11 -2.59 22.34 -24.73
CA LEU A 11 -2.40 20.94 -24.41
C LEU A 11 -3.53 20.43 -23.49
N GLU A 12 -3.84 21.19 -22.45
CA GLU A 12 -4.91 20.88 -21.51
C GLU A 12 -6.27 20.72 -22.20
N ILE A 13 -6.66 21.67 -23.05
CA ILE A 13 -7.92 21.60 -23.81
C ILE A 13 -7.91 20.41 -24.77
N THR A 14 -6.78 20.12 -25.44
CA THR A 14 -6.68 19.00 -26.37
C THR A 14 -6.88 17.65 -25.65
N ILE A 15 -6.28 17.48 -24.48
CA ILE A 15 -6.45 16.28 -23.65
C ILE A 15 -7.90 16.16 -23.14
N ASN A 16 -8.48 17.27 -22.69
CA ASN A 16 -9.86 17.27 -22.21
C ASN A 16 -10.88 16.96 -23.32
N ILE A 17 -10.64 17.41 -24.56
CA ILE A 17 -11.44 17.04 -25.73
C ILE A 17 -11.33 15.53 -25.96
N LEU A 18 -10.15 14.93 -25.88
CA LEU A 18 -9.97 13.47 -25.99
C LEU A 18 -10.81 12.72 -24.96
N PHE A 19 -10.79 13.15 -23.69
CA PHE A 19 -11.61 12.53 -22.63
C PHE A 19 -13.11 12.68 -22.89
N ASP A 20 -13.57 13.83 -23.38
CA ASP A 20 -14.97 14.01 -23.75
C ASP A 20 -15.38 13.05 -24.88
N LEU A 21 -14.53 12.89 -25.90
CA LEU A 21 -14.78 11.98 -27.02
C LEU A 21 -14.75 10.50 -26.59
N LEU A 22 -13.91 10.14 -25.63
CA LEU A 22 -13.86 8.78 -25.05
C LEU A 22 -15.07 8.47 -24.16
N SER A 23 -15.61 9.47 -23.48
CA SER A 23 -16.71 9.31 -22.53
C SER A 23 -18.10 9.39 -23.18
N LYS A 24 -18.23 10.10 -24.29
CA LYS A 24 -19.49 10.35 -25.00
C LYS A 24 -19.44 9.75 -26.41
N LYS A 25 -20.55 9.15 -26.84
CA LYS A 25 -20.64 8.52 -28.16
C LYS A 25 -20.42 9.52 -29.30
N THR A 26 -20.96 10.75 -29.16
CA THR A 26 -20.83 11.85 -30.15
C THR A 26 -20.83 13.18 -29.41
N VAL A 27 -19.98 14.13 -29.82
CA VAL A 27 -19.86 15.46 -29.22
C VAL A 27 -19.84 16.52 -30.33
N THR A 28 -20.65 17.58 -30.21
CA THR A 28 -20.64 18.64 -31.22
C THR A 28 -19.50 19.63 -30.98
N ALA A 29 -18.93 20.16 -32.07
CA ALA A 29 -17.89 21.19 -31.97
C ALA A 29 -18.38 22.44 -31.24
N ARG A 30 -19.68 22.75 -31.32
CA ARG A 30 -20.32 23.87 -30.61
C ARG A 30 -20.32 23.61 -29.09
N TYR A 31 -20.72 22.42 -28.64
CA TYR A 31 -20.67 22.02 -27.22
C TYR A 31 -19.24 22.15 -26.64
N LEU A 32 -18.23 21.64 -27.38
CA LEU A 32 -16.83 21.75 -26.94
C LEU A 32 -16.34 23.21 -26.89
N SER A 33 -16.80 24.02 -27.89
CA SER A 33 -16.50 25.46 -27.96
C SER A 33 -17.03 26.22 -26.73
N GLU A 34 -18.31 25.96 -26.37
CA GLU A 34 -18.96 26.55 -25.20
C GLU A 34 -18.33 26.04 -23.90
N LYS A 35 -18.04 24.75 -23.79
CA LYS A 35 -17.46 24.12 -22.60
C LYS A 35 -16.06 24.62 -22.26
N TYR A 36 -15.22 24.80 -23.29
CA TYR A 36 -13.81 25.17 -23.09
C TYR A 36 -13.51 26.67 -23.37
N GLY A 37 -14.52 27.47 -23.69
CA GLY A 37 -14.36 28.91 -23.91
C GLY A 37 -13.48 29.28 -25.11
N VAL A 38 -13.40 28.41 -26.13
CA VAL A 38 -12.63 28.63 -27.36
C VAL A 38 -13.52 28.61 -28.59
N ASN A 39 -13.11 29.27 -29.66
CA ASN A 39 -13.92 29.29 -30.87
C ASN A 39 -13.94 27.89 -31.57
N VAL A 40 -15.01 27.62 -32.33
CA VAL A 40 -15.24 26.34 -33.03
C VAL A 40 -14.06 25.97 -33.96
N ARG A 41 -13.43 26.95 -34.59
CA ARG A 41 -12.26 26.72 -35.45
C ARG A 41 -11.05 26.20 -34.67
N SER A 42 -10.89 26.64 -33.42
CA SER A 42 -9.86 26.10 -32.52
C SER A 42 -10.16 24.66 -32.11
N ILE A 43 -11.42 24.30 -31.87
CA ILE A 43 -11.84 22.91 -31.60
C ILE A 43 -11.42 21.99 -32.74
N TYR A 44 -11.75 22.34 -34.00
CA TYR A 44 -11.35 21.51 -35.15
C TYR A 44 -9.83 21.37 -35.25
N ARG A 45 -9.06 22.43 -35.01
CA ARG A 45 -7.59 22.34 -34.98
C ARG A 45 -7.06 21.44 -33.88
N TYR A 46 -7.71 21.37 -32.73
CA TYR A 46 -7.33 20.46 -31.63
C TYR A 46 -7.70 19.01 -31.98
N VAL A 47 -8.85 18.79 -32.62
CA VAL A 47 -9.25 17.50 -33.17
C VAL A 47 -8.27 17.02 -34.23
N GLU A 48 -7.88 17.86 -35.21
CA GLU A 48 -6.83 17.54 -36.18
C GLU A 48 -5.49 17.17 -35.52
N SER A 49 -5.15 17.83 -34.40
CA SER A 49 -3.94 17.47 -33.64
C SER A 49 -4.03 16.08 -33.01
N LEU A 50 -5.22 15.67 -32.55
CA LEU A 50 -5.47 14.31 -32.03
C LEU A 50 -5.46 13.27 -33.16
N GLU A 51 -6.08 13.56 -34.30
CA GLU A 51 -6.04 12.71 -35.51
C GLU A 51 -4.61 12.50 -35.99
N SER A 52 -3.81 13.58 -36.05
CA SER A 52 -2.39 13.53 -36.41
C SER A 52 -1.56 12.74 -35.39
N ALA A 53 -1.99 12.66 -34.13
CA ALA A 53 -1.40 11.84 -33.08
C ALA A 53 -1.87 10.36 -33.11
N GLY A 54 -2.70 9.98 -34.11
CA GLY A 54 -3.17 8.60 -34.31
C GLY A 54 -4.51 8.26 -33.65
N VAL A 55 -5.23 9.24 -33.09
CA VAL A 55 -6.58 9.01 -32.56
C VAL A 55 -7.58 8.89 -33.73
N PRO A 56 -8.28 7.77 -33.93
CA PRO A 56 -9.20 7.58 -35.06
C PRO A 56 -10.51 8.32 -34.80
N ILE A 57 -10.53 9.60 -35.13
CA ILE A 57 -11.68 10.49 -35.00
C ILE A 57 -12.40 10.56 -36.36
N TYR A 58 -13.71 10.66 -36.35
CA TYR A 58 -14.52 10.95 -37.54
C TYR A 58 -15.58 11.98 -37.21
N SER A 59 -15.97 12.74 -38.22
CA SER A 59 -17.02 13.76 -38.09
C SER A 59 -18.18 13.45 -39.02
N THR A 60 -19.40 13.45 -38.46
CA THR A 60 -20.64 13.28 -39.20
C THR A 60 -21.40 14.60 -39.31
N ARG A 61 -21.97 14.88 -40.49
CA ARG A 61 -22.81 16.07 -40.76
C ARG A 61 -24.27 15.74 -40.52
N GLY A 62 -25.08 16.70 -40.12
CA GLY A 62 -26.53 16.57 -39.95
C GLY A 62 -27.03 16.94 -38.59
N ARG A 63 -28.34 16.76 -38.36
CA ARG A 63 -29.05 17.13 -37.12
C ARG A 63 -28.53 16.39 -35.90
N ASP A 64 -28.11 15.12 -36.09
CA ASP A 64 -27.51 14.24 -35.06
C ASP A 64 -25.99 14.06 -35.28
N GLY A 65 -25.38 14.95 -36.08
CA GLY A 65 -23.96 14.90 -36.39
C GLY A 65 -23.08 15.46 -35.30
N GLY A 66 -21.80 15.10 -35.36
CA GLY A 66 -20.80 15.57 -34.43
C GLY A 66 -19.45 14.90 -34.65
N ILE A 67 -18.57 15.07 -33.71
CA ILE A 67 -17.23 14.50 -33.65
C ILE A 67 -17.32 13.25 -32.77
N SER A 68 -16.81 12.13 -33.25
CA SER A 68 -16.83 10.83 -32.56
C SER A 68 -15.49 10.13 -32.72
N ILE A 69 -15.16 9.25 -31.79
CA ILE A 69 -14.07 8.30 -31.93
C ILE A 69 -14.67 6.97 -32.41
N VAL A 70 -13.93 6.25 -33.26
CA VAL A 70 -14.31 4.93 -33.72
C VAL A 70 -14.60 4.01 -32.52
N ASP A 71 -15.75 3.32 -32.51
CA ASP A 71 -16.23 2.53 -31.37
C ASP A 71 -15.23 1.45 -30.89
N THR A 72 -14.33 1.00 -31.77
CA THR A 72 -13.27 0.05 -31.45
C THR A 72 -12.06 0.70 -30.77
N TYR A 73 -11.93 2.02 -30.85
CA TYR A 73 -10.86 2.78 -30.21
C TYR A 73 -11.26 3.07 -28.76
N ARG A 74 -11.09 2.08 -27.91
CA ARG A 74 -11.38 2.21 -26.48
C ARG A 74 -10.12 2.47 -25.68
N PHE A 75 -10.31 3.03 -24.48
CA PHE A 75 -9.27 3.47 -23.56
C PHE A 75 -8.19 2.42 -23.22
N SER A 76 -8.47 1.15 -23.45
CA SER A 76 -7.63 0.02 -23.05
C SER A 76 -6.36 -0.15 -23.89
N SER A 77 -6.46 -0.10 -25.22
CA SER A 77 -5.32 -0.40 -26.11
C SER A 77 -4.31 0.73 -26.24
N THR A 78 -4.72 1.96 -25.93
CA THR A 78 -3.89 3.15 -26.17
C THR A 78 -2.96 3.47 -25.00
N PHE A 79 -3.27 3.00 -23.80
CA PHE A 79 -2.57 3.40 -22.58
C PHE A 79 -1.81 2.29 -21.85
N MET A 80 -2.14 1.03 -22.10
CA MET A 80 -1.48 -0.10 -21.45
C MET A 80 -1.33 -1.28 -22.39
N SER A 81 -0.15 -1.85 -22.48
CA SER A 81 0.10 -3.13 -23.15
C SER A 81 -0.51 -4.30 -22.35
N VAL A 82 -0.71 -5.45 -23.01
CA VAL A 82 -1.18 -6.69 -22.35
C VAL A 82 -0.34 -7.06 -21.13
N LYS A 83 0.98 -6.88 -21.22
CA LYS A 83 1.91 -7.16 -20.12
C LYS A 83 1.71 -6.22 -18.94
N GLU A 84 1.37 -4.96 -19.19
CA GLU A 84 1.10 -3.98 -18.14
C GLU A 84 -0.25 -4.27 -17.46
N PHE A 85 -1.28 -4.62 -18.23
CA PHE A 85 -2.55 -5.08 -17.69
C PHE A 85 -2.36 -6.32 -16.80
N ASP A 86 -1.63 -7.33 -17.26
CA ASP A 86 -1.37 -8.56 -16.52
C ASP A 86 -0.66 -8.26 -15.19
N LYS A 87 0.33 -7.38 -15.20
CA LYS A 87 1.02 -6.94 -13.98
C LYS A 87 0.11 -6.17 -13.03
N ALA A 88 -0.72 -5.24 -13.57
CA ALA A 88 -1.67 -4.48 -12.76
C ALA A 88 -2.71 -5.40 -12.12
N ILE A 89 -3.32 -6.30 -12.89
CA ILE A 89 -4.28 -7.29 -12.40
C ILE A 89 -3.65 -8.19 -11.33
N SER A 90 -2.42 -8.66 -11.55
CA SER A 90 -1.69 -9.50 -10.60
C SER A 90 -1.44 -8.78 -9.28
N ALA A 91 -0.98 -7.53 -9.33
CA ALA A 91 -0.73 -6.72 -8.15
C ALA A 91 -2.01 -6.41 -7.36
N LEU A 92 -3.08 -6.00 -8.05
CA LEU A 92 -4.38 -5.72 -7.43
C LEU A 92 -4.99 -6.99 -6.81
N SER A 93 -4.90 -8.14 -7.51
CA SER A 93 -5.40 -9.42 -7.00
C SER A 93 -4.62 -9.89 -5.75
N ALA A 94 -3.32 -9.63 -5.69
CA ALA A 94 -2.52 -9.94 -4.51
C ALA A 94 -2.92 -9.08 -3.29
N VAL A 95 -3.26 -7.82 -3.50
CA VAL A 95 -3.80 -6.94 -2.45
C VAL A 95 -5.19 -7.40 -2.03
N GLU A 96 -6.10 -7.65 -2.98
CA GLU A 96 -7.48 -8.08 -2.71
C GLU A 96 -7.53 -9.38 -1.89
N LYS A 97 -6.65 -10.34 -2.16
CA LYS A 97 -6.57 -11.59 -1.40
C LYS A 97 -6.37 -11.35 0.11
N ASN A 98 -5.63 -10.31 0.47
CA ASN A 98 -5.32 -9.98 1.86
C ASN A 98 -6.31 -8.97 2.48
N MET A 99 -6.85 -8.09 1.66
CA MET A 99 -7.81 -7.06 2.06
C MET A 99 -8.96 -7.03 1.05
N PRO A 100 -9.94 -7.95 1.18
CA PRO A 100 -11.08 -8.05 0.27
C PRO A 100 -11.90 -6.77 0.28
N ASP A 101 -12.02 -6.17 -0.89
CA ASP A 101 -12.74 -4.93 -1.15
C ASP A 101 -13.62 -5.06 -2.38
N LYS A 102 -14.88 -4.61 -2.31
CA LYS A 102 -15.86 -4.77 -3.39
C LYS A 102 -15.50 -3.92 -4.63
N ASP A 103 -15.02 -2.72 -4.41
CA ASP A 103 -14.67 -1.82 -5.51
C ASP A 103 -13.38 -2.28 -6.18
N LEU A 104 -12.43 -2.81 -5.39
CA LEU A 104 -11.22 -3.44 -5.89
C LEU A 104 -11.52 -4.69 -6.73
N SER A 105 -12.40 -5.59 -6.25
CA SER A 105 -12.87 -6.75 -7.03
C SER A 105 -13.52 -6.32 -8.34
N CYS A 106 -14.39 -5.32 -8.29
CA CYS A 106 -15.04 -4.77 -9.47
C CYS A 106 -14.03 -4.16 -10.46
N ALA A 107 -13.02 -3.46 -9.96
CA ALA A 107 -11.95 -2.90 -10.80
C ALA A 107 -11.13 -4.01 -11.48
N ILE A 108 -10.78 -5.07 -10.76
CA ILE A 108 -10.07 -6.25 -11.30
C ILE A 108 -10.90 -6.91 -12.41
N ASP A 109 -12.19 -7.11 -12.18
CA ASP A 109 -13.08 -7.74 -13.17
C ASP A 109 -13.24 -6.88 -14.43
N LYS A 110 -13.32 -5.54 -14.28
CA LYS A 110 -13.34 -4.62 -15.43
C LYS A 110 -12.02 -4.68 -16.21
N LEU A 111 -10.87 -4.70 -15.53
CA LEU A 111 -9.57 -4.84 -16.19
C LEU A 111 -9.44 -6.17 -16.93
N LYS A 112 -9.83 -7.29 -16.30
CA LYS A 112 -9.86 -8.61 -16.95
C LYS A 112 -10.77 -8.64 -18.18
N SER A 113 -11.95 -8.03 -18.08
CA SER A 113 -12.91 -7.95 -19.18
C SER A 113 -12.38 -7.11 -20.33
N ALA A 114 -11.68 -6.00 -20.04
CA ALA A 114 -11.05 -5.16 -21.05
C ALA A 114 -9.99 -5.94 -21.83
N VAL A 115 -9.09 -6.66 -21.13
CA VAL A 115 -8.07 -7.51 -21.78
C VAL A 115 -8.70 -8.60 -22.63
N LYS A 116 -9.70 -9.31 -22.11
CA LYS A 116 -10.35 -10.42 -22.83
C LYS A 116 -11.08 -9.96 -24.10
N HIS A 117 -11.68 -8.77 -24.06
CA HIS A 117 -12.40 -8.20 -25.20
C HIS A 117 -11.45 -7.76 -26.33
N GLU A 118 -10.29 -7.24 -25.98
CA GLU A 118 -9.37 -6.62 -26.94
C GLU A 118 -8.32 -7.58 -27.47
N TYR A 119 -7.97 -8.61 -26.67
CA TYR A 119 -6.97 -9.63 -27.01
C TYR A 119 -7.60 -11.01 -26.94
N ALA A 120 -8.49 -11.32 -27.92
CA ALA A 120 -9.16 -12.60 -28.01
C ALA A 120 -8.15 -13.77 -28.00
N GLY A 121 -8.25 -14.63 -26.98
CA GLY A 121 -7.32 -15.77 -26.80
C GLY A 121 -6.23 -15.56 -25.76
N PHE A 122 -6.12 -14.37 -25.15
CA PHE A 122 -5.20 -14.16 -24.04
C PHE A 122 -5.89 -14.53 -22.71
N ASP A 123 -5.39 -15.60 -22.10
CA ASP A 123 -5.82 -15.99 -20.76
C ASP A 123 -4.92 -15.29 -19.72
N VAL A 124 -5.52 -14.44 -18.89
CA VAL A 124 -4.82 -13.82 -17.78
C VAL A 124 -4.48 -14.92 -16.79
N LYS A 125 -3.27 -15.47 -16.90
CA LYS A 125 -2.78 -16.48 -15.95
C LYS A 125 -2.76 -15.90 -14.56
N ALA A 126 -3.07 -16.71 -13.56
CA ALA A 126 -2.92 -16.34 -12.15
C ALA A 126 -1.54 -15.72 -11.96
N GLY A 127 -1.51 -14.48 -11.47
CA GLY A 127 -0.30 -13.65 -11.48
C GLY A 127 0.87 -14.32 -10.78
N ASN A 128 2.07 -14.01 -11.25
CA ASN A 128 3.34 -14.47 -10.66
C ASN A 128 3.65 -13.81 -9.30
N LEU A 129 2.70 -13.02 -8.74
CA LEU A 129 2.81 -12.33 -7.47
C LEU A 129 1.79 -12.89 -6.48
N ILE A 130 2.30 -13.50 -5.43
CA ILE A 130 1.50 -13.94 -4.27
C ILE A 130 1.97 -13.14 -3.06
N ILE A 131 1.05 -12.40 -2.44
CA ILE A 131 1.27 -11.78 -1.14
C ILE A 131 0.48 -12.61 -0.13
N ASP A 132 1.20 -13.29 0.76
CA ASP A 132 0.62 -14.01 1.88
C ASP A 132 0.93 -13.25 3.16
N ALA A 133 -0.09 -12.62 3.74
CA ALA A 133 0.05 -11.76 4.89
C ALA A 133 -1.04 -12.07 5.91
N GLY A 134 -0.63 -12.24 7.15
CA GLY A 134 -1.54 -12.52 8.25
C GLY A 134 -0.93 -13.40 9.34
N PRO A 135 -1.65 -13.60 10.45
CA PRO A 135 -1.20 -14.47 11.50
C PRO A 135 -1.30 -15.96 11.09
N TRP A 136 -0.50 -16.80 11.69
CA TRP A 136 -0.53 -18.27 11.53
C TRP A 136 -1.76 -18.93 12.20
N GLY A 137 -2.87 -18.26 12.28
CA GLY A 137 -4.05 -18.73 12.98
C GLY A 137 -5.33 -18.38 12.24
N ASP A 138 -6.27 -17.78 12.93
CA ASP A 138 -7.57 -17.36 12.38
C ASP A 138 -7.44 -16.26 11.32
N ALA A 139 -7.18 -16.67 10.08
CA ALA A 139 -7.12 -15.76 8.94
C ALA A 139 -8.47 -15.09 8.63
N ALA A 140 -9.59 -15.78 8.92
CA ALA A 140 -10.93 -15.25 8.65
C ALA A 140 -11.29 -14.13 9.62
N GLY A 141 -11.10 -14.33 10.91
CA GLY A 141 -11.31 -13.30 11.93
C GLY A 141 -10.36 -12.11 11.75
N TYR A 142 -9.14 -12.35 11.28
CA TYR A 142 -8.19 -11.29 10.99
C TYR A 142 -8.66 -10.39 9.83
N LYS A 143 -9.12 -11.00 8.73
CA LYS A 143 -9.68 -10.26 7.58
C LYS A 143 -10.97 -9.51 7.95
N ALA A 144 -11.82 -10.11 8.79
CA ALA A 144 -13.02 -9.44 9.28
C ALA A 144 -12.69 -8.16 10.05
N LYS A 145 -11.64 -8.18 10.89
CA LYS A 145 -11.18 -6.97 11.61
C LYS A 145 -10.66 -5.90 10.64
N LEU A 146 -9.85 -6.27 9.64
CA LEU A 146 -9.40 -5.32 8.61
C LEU A 146 -10.57 -4.67 7.88
N LYS A 147 -11.60 -5.45 7.53
CA LYS A 147 -12.80 -4.94 6.88
C LYS A 147 -13.56 -3.92 7.74
N ILE A 148 -13.65 -4.17 9.05
CA ILE A 148 -14.29 -3.22 9.99
C ILE A 148 -13.47 -1.92 10.07
N VAL A 149 -12.15 -2.02 10.13
CA VAL A 149 -11.25 -0.86 10.14
C VAL A 149 -11.39 -0.06 8.84
N GLN A 150 -11.37 -0.73 7.69
CA GLN A 150 -11.56 -0.09 6.38
C GLN A 150 -12.88 0.67 6.34
N LYS A 151 -13.98 0.03 6.72
CA LYS A 151 -15.30 0.66 6.80
C LYS A 151 -15.32 1.88 7.73
N SER A 152 -14.63 1.80 8.88
CA SER A 152 -14.48 2.93 9.80
C SER A 152 -13.79 4.13 9.13
N ILE A 153 -12.74 3.90 8.35
CA ILE A 153 -12.01 4.94 7.61
C ILE A 153 -12.88 5.56 6.53
N GLU A 154 -13.57 4.74 5.74
CA GLU A 154 -14.44 5.18 4.64
C GLU A 154 -15.64 6.02 5.15
N GLU A 155 -16.29 5.57 6.21
CA GLU A 155 -17.45 6.25 6.80
C GLU A 155 -17.07 7.33 7.81
N THR A 156 -15.77 7.53 8.09
CA THR A 156 -15.25 8.44 9.13
C THR A 156 -15.93 8.23 10.49
N ARG A 157 -16.09 6.97 10.88
CA ARG A 157 -16.71 6.54 12.13
C ARG A 157 -15.69 6.03 13.11
N LYS A 158 -15.86 6.38 14.38
CA LYS A 158 -15.00 5.90 15.46
C LYS A 158 -15.11 4.38 15.62
N LEU A 159 -14.05 3.80 16.13
CA LEU A 159 -13.95 2.36 16.38
C LEU A 159 -13.64 2.11 17.85
N SER A 160 -14.47 1.30 18.53
CA SER A 160 -14.13 0.76 19.83
C SER A 160 -13.34 -0.52 19.63
N ILE A 161 -12.16 -0.61 20.27
CA ILE A 161 -11.31 -1.79 20.18
C ILE A 161 -10.93 -2.30 21.57
N ARG A 162 -10.93 -3.62 21.72
CA ARG A 162 -10.27 -4.31 22.82
C ARG A 162 -8.87 -4.69 22.37
N TYR A 163 -7.87 -4.09 23.00
CA TYR A 163 -6.50 -4.11 22.53
C TYR A 163 -5.54 -4.70 23.58
N HIS A 164 -4.73 -5.67 23.13
CA HIS A 164 -3.64 -6.23 23.91
C HIS A 164 -2.36 -5.45 23.64
N ASP A 165 -1.81 -4.83 24.66
CA ASP A 165 -0.55 -4.12 24.51
C ASP A 165 0.67 -5.06 24.42
N ARG A 166 1.86 -4.50 24.35
CA ARG A 166 3.11 -5.27 24.23
C ARG A 166 3.39 -6.12 25.49
N ASN A 167 2.88 -5.69 26.62
CA ASN A 167 3.10 -6.35 27.93
C ASN A 167 1.98 -7.31 28.29
N GLY A 168 1.01 -7.54 27.36
CA GLY A 168 -0.14 -8.40 27.57
C GLY A 168 -1.28 -7.74 28.32
N ALA A 169 -1.18 -6.46 28.71
CA ALA A 169 -2.29 -5.76 29.35
C ALA A 169 -3.40 -5.48 28.33
N VAL A 170 -4.64 -5.77 28.75
CA VAL A 170 -5.84 -5.57 27.94
C VAL A 170 -6.49 -4.23 28.26
N SER A 171 -6.90 -3.48 27.27
CA SER A 171 -7.57 -2.19 27.45
C SER A 171 -8.63 -1.97 26.37
N GLU A 172 -9.75 -1.37 26.77
CA GLU A 172 -10.74 -0.83 25.84
C GLU A 172 -10.29 0.55 25.37
N ARG A 173 -10.38 0.81 24.08
CA ARG A 173 -9.98 2.09 23.48
C ARG A 173 -10.96 2.52 22.41
N VAL A 174 -11.27 3.81 22.39
CA VAL A 174 -11.90 4.45 21.25
C VAL A 174 -10.81 5.06 20.39
N ILE A 175 -10.82 4.74 19.11
CA ILE A 175 -9.86 5.23 18.13
C ILE A 175 -10.57 5.84 16.92
N GLU A 176 -9.88 6.79 16.26
CA GLU A 176 -10.27 7.40 15.00
C GLU A 176 -9.30 6.90 13.92
N PRO A 177 -9.63 5.85 13.16
CA PRO A 177 -8.73 5.28 12.17
C PRO A 177 -8.54 6.21 10.97
N HIS A 178 -7.29 6.37 10.51
CA HIS A 178 -6.94 7.23 9.38
C HIS A 178 -6.28 6.46 8.24
N VAL A 179 -5.39 5.52 8.55
CA VAL A 179 -4.62 4.77 7.55
C VAL A 179 -4.48 3.31 7.98
N ILE A 180 -4.60 2.41 7.00
CA ILE A 180 -4.18 1.01 7.14
C ILE A 180 -2.78 0.90 6.53
N LEU A 181 -1.84 0.35 7.28
CA LEU A 181 -0.45 0.17 6.88
C LEU A 181 -0.09 -1.31 6.86
N PHE A 182 0.48 -1.77 5.75
CA PHE A 182 1.12 -3.08 5.67
C PHE A 182 2.64 -2.91 5.77
N LYS A 183 3.25 -3.49 6.80
CA LYS A 183 4.70 -3.42 7.03
C LYS A 183 5.22 -4.72 7.61
N GLN A 184 6.30 -5.25 7.06
CA GLN A 184 6.99 -6.47 7.52
C GLN A 184 6.03 -7.67 7.70
N GLY A 185 5.14 -7.90 6.72
CA GLY A 185 4.17 -8.99 6.76
C GLY A 185 2.98 -8.77 7.70
N LEU A 186 2.85 -7.61 8.33
CA LEU A 186 1.84 -7.32 9.35
C LEU A 186 1.03 -6.07 8.99
N TRP A 187 -0.24 -6.11 9.33
CA TRP A 187 -1.15 -4.98 9.17
C TRP A 187 -1.23 -4.15 10.46
N TYR A 188 -1.22 -2.86 10.30
CA TYR A 188 -1.35 -1.86 11.36
C TYR A 188 -2.44 -0.86 11.01
N VAL A 189 -3.05 -0.30 12.03
CA VAL A 189 -3.98 0.82 11.93
C VAL A 189 -3.31 2.05 12.54
N PHE A 190 -3.11 3.09 11.74
CA PHE A 190 -2.71 4.39 12.25
C PHE A 190 -3.97 5.17 12.61
N ALA A 191 -4.13 5.47 13.89
CA ALA A 191 -5.35 6.07 14.43
C ALA A 191 -5.04 7.03 15.56
N TYR A 192 -5.87 8.06 15.71
CA TYR A 192 -5.87 8.86 16.91
C TYR A 192 -6.53 8.08 18.03
N CYS A 193 -5.87 7.98 19.17
CA CYS A 193 -6.33 7.27 20.34
C CYS A 193 -6.90 8.27 21.36
N GLU A 194 -8.21 8.25 21.60
CA GLU A 194 -8.83 9.18 22.55
C GLU A 194 -8.28 9.01 23.97
N LEU A 195 -8.02 7.77 24.40
CA LEU A 195 -7.46 7.49 25.72
C LEU A 195 -6.07 8.10 25.94
N ARG A 196 -5.27 8.26 24.87
CA ARG A 196 -3.90 8.79 24.95
C ARG A 196 -3.78 10.22 24.44
N GLY A 197 -4.77 10.73 23.73
CA GLY A 197 -4.77 12.07 23.12
C GLY A 197 -3.75 12.23 21.97
N GLU A 198 -3.31 11.14 21.37
CA GLU A 198 -2.26 11.15 20.34
C GLU A 198 -2.49 10.10 19.25
N PHE A 199 -1.84 10.25 18.08
CA PHE A 199 -1.80 9.24 17.05
C PHE A 199 -0.89 8.07 17.44
N ARG A 200 -1.36 6.86 17.18
CA ARG A 200 -0.65 5.62 17.47
C ARG A 200 -0.86 4.58 16.37
N PHE A 201 0.12 3.68 16.26
CA PHE A 201 -0.05 2.46 15.47
C PHE A 201 -0.63 1.34 16.33
N PHE A 202 -1.71 0.75 15.87
CA PHE A 202 -2.32 -0.42 16.47
C PHE A 202 -2.07 -1.63 15.56
N LYS A 203 -1.35 -2.62 16.05
CA LYS A 203 -1.14 -3.88 15.33
C LYS A 203 -2.46 -4.64 15.26
N THR A 204 -2.98 -4.89 14.05
CA THR A 204 -4.30 -5.52 13.86
C THR A 204 -4.41 -6.88 14.55
N GLY A 205 -3.31 -7.66 14.56
CA GLY A 205 -3.27 -8.94 15.27
C GLY A 205 -3.42 -8.87 16.79
N ARG A 206 -3.27 -7.68 17.39
CA ARG A 206 -3.47 -7.43 18.82
C ARG A 206 -4.85 -6.86 19.17
N ILE A 207 -5.66 -6.60 18.17
CA ILE A 207 -7.06 -6.23 18.36
C ILE A 207 -7.84 -7.53 18.59
N GLU A 208 -8.34 -7.74 19.80
CA GLU A 208 -9.19 -8.88 20.12
C GLU A 208 -10.58 -8.69 19.52
N LYS A 209 -11.17 -7.52 19.74
CA LYS A 209 -12.50 -7.13 19.25
C LYS A 209 -12.46 -5.73 18.67
N ALA A 210 -13.27 -5.50 17.63
CA ALA A 210 -13.46 -4.19 17.02
C ALA A 210 -14.95 -3.97 16.71
N ASP A 211 -15.52 -2.91 17.24
CA ASP A 211 -16.92 -2.53 17.04
C ASP A 211 -17.00 -1.13 16.43
N LEU A 212 -17.71 -1.01 15.30
CA LEU A 212 -17.92 0.27 14.63
C LEU A 212 -18.96 1.08 15.40
N LEU A 213 -18.57 2.26 15.89
CA LEU A 213 -19.45 3.15 16.63
C LEU A 213 -20.31 4.02 15.68
N ASN A 214 -21.43 4.55 16.17
CA ASN A 214 -22.25 5.48 15.39
C ASN A 214 -21.64 6.89 15.34
N GLU A 215 -20.73 7.19 16.25
CA GLU A 215 -20.03 8.47 16.31
C GLU A 215 -19.07 8.65 15.14
N LYS A 216 -19.17 9.82 14.51
CA LYS A 216 -18.25 10.26 13.46
C LYS A 216 -17.10 11.05 14.05
N PHE A 217 -15.96 11.06 13.36
CA PHE A 217 -14.84 11.94 13.64
C PHE A 217 -14.50 12.82 12.45
N VAL A 218 -13.85 13.93 12.69
CA VAL A 218 -13.30 14.79 11.62
C VAL A 218 -11.93 14.25 11.24
N ARG A 219 -11.77 13.85 9.97
CA ARG A 219 -10.50 13.35 9.47
C ARG A 219 -9.44 14.45 9.54
N ARG A 220 -8.36 14.20 10.26
CA ARG A 220 -7.24 15.13 10.36
C ARG A 220 -6.37 15.06 9.11
N ASP A 221 -5.87 16.20 8.68
CA ASP A 221 -4.92 16.26 7.56
C ASP A 221 -3.59 15.63 7.99
N LEU A 222 -3.21 14.57 7.31
CA LEU A 222 -1.94 13.86 7.52
C LEU A 222 -0.86 14.31 6.53
N SER A 223 -1.16 15.22 5.60
CA SER A 223 -0.21 15.64 4.54
C SER A 223 1.05 16.31 5.11
N GLN A 224 0.95 16.89 6.29
CA GLN A 224 2.05 17.53 7.01
C GLN A 224 2.68 16.62 8.10
N MET A 225 2.14 15.43 8.28
CA MET A 225 2.70 14.43 9.18
C MET A 225 3.62 13.51 8.40
N ASP A 226 4.90 13.55 8.70
CA ASP A 226 5.77 12.41 8.39
C ASP A 226 5.18 11.23 9.15
N LEU A 227 4.48 10.33 8.41
CA LEU A 227 4.05 9.07 9.02
C LEU A 227 5.31 8.40 9.56
N PRO A 228 5.42 8.20 10.88
CA PRO A 228 6.63 7.62 11.46
C PRO A 228 6.69 6.14 11.07
N LEU A 229 6.96 5.88 9.77
CA LEU A 229 7.06 4.52 9.25
C LEU A 229 8.19 3.75 9.92
N ASP A 230 9.14 4.49 10.50
CA ASP A 230 10.22 3.94 11.32
C ASP A 230 9.87 3.92 12.83
N PHE A 231 8.58 3.75 13.15
CA PHE A 231 8.10 3.75 14.54
C PHE A 231 8.77 2.71 15.45
N TRP A 232 9.55 1.81 14.88
CA TRP A 232 10.47 0.94 15.63
C TRP A 232 11.77 1.63 16.03
N HIS A 233 12.21 2.65 15.25
CA HIS A 233 13.47 3.35 15.42
C HIS A 233 13.36 4.69 16.16
N ASN A 234 12.21 5.39 16.04
CA ASN A 234 12.09 6.77 16.56
C ASN A 234 11.86 6.87 18.07
N SER A 235 11.51 5.79 18.76
CA SER A 235 11.29 5.80 20.21
C SER A 235 12.45 5.21 21.03
N VAL A 236 13.43 4.59 20.37
CA VAL A 236 14.54 3.90 21.05
C VAL A 236 15.84 4.25 20.33
N LYS A 237 16.84 4.64 21.10
CA LYS A 237 18.20 4.92 20.59
C LYS A 237 18.77 3.67 19.94
N ALA A 238 19.11 3.75 18.65
CA ALA A 238 19.80 2.66 17.98
C ALA A 238 21.24 2.56 18.47
N GLU A 239 21.68 1.36 18.80
CA GLU A 239 23.05 1.04 19.18
C GLU A 239 23.66 0.08 18.19
N THR A 240 24.96 0.22 17.94
CA THR A 240 25.69 -0.75 17.11
C THR A 240 25.86 -2.05 17.88
N VAL A 241 25.23 -3.12 17.36
CA VAL A 241 25.35 -4.46 17.91
C VAL A 241 26.29 -5.28 17.06
N GLU A 242 27.27 -5.93 17.73
CA GLU A 242 28.20 -6.88 17.13
C GLU A 242 27.91 -8.28 17.70
N MET A 243 27.78 -9.26 16.80
CA MET A 243 27.39 -10.62 17.14
C MET A 243 28.27 -11.64 16.42
N GLU A 244 28.62 -12.72 17.10
CA GLU A 244 29.13 -13.95 16.47
C GLU A 244 27.90 -14.84 16.18
N VAL A 245 27.84 -15.39 14.96
CA VAL A 245 26.69 -16.12 14.44
C VAL A 245 27.14 -17.53 14.04
N ASP A 246 26.42 -18.53 14.51
CA ASP A 246 26.65 -19.92 14.13
C ASP A 246 26.17 -20.19 12.70
N ALA A 247 26.83 -21.11 12.00
CA ALA A 247 26.48 -21.47 10.62
C ALA A 247 25.03 -21.99 10.49
N SER A 248 24.47 -22.59 11.54
CA SER A 248 23.10 -23.12 11.53
C SER A 248 22.01 -22.07 11.45
N VAL A 249 22.30 -20.80 11.80
CA VAL A 249 21.34 -19.69 11.80
C VAL A 249 21.77 -18.52 10.94
N VAL A 250 22.87 -18.66 10.18
CA VAL A 250 23.43 -17.54 9.39
C VAL A 250 22.42 -17.02 8.36
N SER A 251 21.71 -17.88 7.66
CA SER A 251 20.71 -17.48 6.66
C SER A 251 19.56 -16.69 7.28
N ASP A 252 19.07 -17.10 8.44
CA ASP A 252 18.02 -16.38 9.15
C ASP A 252 18.50 -15.00 9.65
N VAL A 253 19.79 -14.88 10.00
CA VAL A 253 20.41 -13.60 10.39
C VAL A 253 20.62 -12.69 9.19
N GLU A 254 21.03 -13.25 8.03
CA GLU A 254 21.12 -12.53 6.76
C GLU A 254 19.75 -12.00 6.31
N GLU A 255 18.69 -12.81 6.42
CA GLU A 255 17.31 -12.35 6.15
C GLU A 255 16.86 -11.24 7.11
N TRP A 256 17.30 -11.30 8.36
CA TRP A 256 16.92 -10.30 9.36
C TRP A 256 17.68 -8.98 9.22
N LEU A 257 18.98 -9.03 8.99
CA LEU A 257 19.87 -7.86 9.02
C LEU A 257 20.27 -7.34 7.63
N GLY A 258 20.09 -8.15 6.60
CA GLY A 258 20.69 -7.95 5.27
C GLY A 258 22.04 -8.68 5.16
N ILE A 259 22.28 -9.28 4.01
CA ILE A 259 23.49 -10.05 3.71
C ILE A 259 24.78 -9.19 3.83
N GLU A 260 24.65 -7.89 3.54
CA GLU A 260 25.74 -6.91 3.62
C GLU A 260 26.21 -6.64 5.06
N ASN A 261 25.43 -7.01 6.05
CA ASN A 261 25.74 -6.82 7.48
C ASN A 261 26.33 -8.08 8.13
N VAL A 262 26.52 -9.16 7.35
CA VAL A 262 27.07 -10.43 7.81
C VAL A 262 28.37 -10.75 7.06
N GLU A 263 29.42 -11.01 7.79
CA GLU A 263 30.75 -11.29 7.25
C GLU A 263 31.28 -12.63 7.73
N LYS A 264 31.80 -13.46 6.81
CA LYS A 264 32.52 -14.68 7.17
C LYS A 264 33.99 -14.41 7.46
N ARG A 265 34.48 -14.81 8.64
CA ARG A 265 35.88 -14.71 9.05
C ARG A 265 36.35 -16.07 9.52
N GLY A 266 37.14 -16.75 8.67
CA GLY A 266 37.52 -18.15 8.89
C GLY A 266 36.31 -19.06 8.87
N ASP A 267 36.13 -19.85 9.93
CA ASP A 267 34.97 -20.75 10.10
C ASP A 267 33.76 -20.13 10.82
N LYS A 268 33.86 -18.87 11.14
CA LYS A 268 32.81 -18.14 11.93
C LYS A 268 32.18 -17.02 11.11
N PHE A 269 30.93 -16.71 11.43
CA PHE A 269 30.20 -15.56 10.87
C PHE A 269 30.08 -14.48 11.94
N PHE A 270 30.13 -13.23 11.50
CA PHE A 270 29.99 -12.05 12.35
C PHE A 270 28.98 -11.11 11.73
N ALA A 271 28.05 -10.62 12.55
CA ALA A 271 27.05 -9.65 12.13
C ALA A 271 27.29 -8.32 12.87
N ARG A 272 27.07 -7.19 12.15
CA ARG A 272 27.17 -5.85 12.69
C ARG A 272 26.05 -4.98 12.12
N ALA A 273 25.17 -4.47 12.99
CA ALA A 273 24.07 -3.60 12.58
C ALA A 273 23.72 -2.58 13.66
N ALA A 274 23.16 -1.44 13.25
CA ALA A 274 22.55 -0.48 14.17
C ALA A 274 21.12 -0.95 14.46
N LEU A 275 20.84 -1.35 15.71
CA LEU A 275 19.57 -1.95 16.12
C LEU A 275 18.95 -1.18 17.29
N PRO A 276 17.61 -1.12 17.39
CA PRO A 276 16.95 -0.46 18.51
C PRO A 276 17.19 -1.24 19.79
N SER A 277 17.72 -0.58 20.83
CA SER A 277 18.00 -1.20 22.12
C SER A 277 16.70 -1.33 22.94
N ASP A 278 15.90 -2.36 22.64
CA ASP A 278 14.62 -2.63 23.28
C ASP A 278 14.39 -4.13 23.56
N ASN A 279 13.32 -4.44 24.30
CA ASN A 279 12.96 -5.83 24.58
C ASN A 279 12.68 -6.67 23.32
N GLY A 280 12.32 -6.04 22.18
CA GLY A 280 12.12 -6.73 20.92
C GLY A 280 13.42 -7.27 20.34
N LEU A 281 14.51 -6.52 20.47
CA LEU A 281 15.84 -6.97 20.07
C LEU A 281 16.27 -8.17 20.93
N ILE A 282 16.09 -8.09 22.26
CA ILE A 282 16.41 -9.21 23.15
C ILE A 282 15.62 -10.45 22.76
N THR A 283 14.31 -10.32 22.56
CA THR A 283 13.43 -11.44 22.15
C THR A 283 13.88 -12.01 20.81
N LYS A 284 14.21 -11.16 19.84
CA LYS A 284 14.66 -11.61 18.51
C LYS A 284 15.99 -12.36 18.60
N ILE A 285 16.96 -11.87 19.35
CA ILE A 285 18.25 -12.57 19.55
C ILE A 285 18.03 -13.89 20.26
N MET A 286 17.21 -13.91 21.31
CA MET A 286 16.92 -15.15 22.05
C MET A 286 16.14 -16.18 21.21
N SER A 287 15.40 -15.76 20.18
CA SER A 287 14.73 -16.71 19.27
C SER A 287 15.69 -17.56 18.43
N PHE A 288 16.94 -17.16 18.30
CA PHE A 288 18.00 -17.95 17.66
C PHE A 288 18.71 -18.94 18.63
N GLY A 289 18.25 -19.00 19.89
CA GLY A 289 18.82 -19.90 20.90
C GLY A 289 20.30 -19.64 21.16
N SER A 290 21.10 -20.70 21.06
CA SER A 290 22.57 -20.61 21.19
C SER A 290 23.30 -20.19 19.90
N GLY A 291 22.57 -20.05 18.80
CA GLY A 291 23.13 -19.72 17.47
C GLY A 291 23.69 -18.30 17.35
N ILE A 292 23.37 -17.40 18.28
CA ILE A 292 23.91 -16.04 18.32
C ILE A 292 24.57 -15.75 19.66
N LYS A 293 25.79 -15.19 19.59
CA LYS A 293 26.52 -14.69 20.74
C LYS A 293 26.76 -13.20 20.58
N VAL A 294 26.11 -12.37 21.40
CA VAL A 294 26.34 -10.93 21.40
C VAL A 294 27.74 -10.62 21.93
N LEU A 295 28.51 -9.86 21.17
CA LEU A 295 29.84 -9.38 21.53
C LEU A 295 29.79 -7.98 22.12
N LYS A 296 29.00 -7.08 21.51
CA LYS A 296 28.72 -5.69 21.92
C LYS A 296 27.28 -5.30 21.62
N PRO A 297 26.69 -4.39 22.41
CA PRO A 297 27.23 -3.76 23.62
C PRO A 297 27.11 -4.67 24.86
N LYS A 298 27.85 -4.34 25.92
CA LYS A 298 27.84 -5.13 27.16
C LYS A 298 26.45 -5.16 27.81
N GLY A 299 25.74 -4.02 27.85
CA GLY A 299 24.39 -3.95 28.42
C GLY A 299 23.40 -4.94 27.82
N LEU A 300 23.40 -5.10 26.49
CA LEU A 300 22.55 -6.08 25.79
C LEU A 300 22.92 -7.52 26.20
N LYS A 301 24.21 -7.81 26.30
CA LYS A 301 24.70 -9.13 26.76
C LYS A 301 24.24 -9.43 28.19
N ASP A 302 24.30 -8.46 29.09
CA ASP A 302 23.88 -8.61 30.49
C ASP A 302 22.36 -8.87 30.59
N GLU A 303 21.54 -8.19 29.78
CA GLU A 303 20.10 -8.41 29.71
C GLU A 303 19.74 -9.80 29.13
N ILE A 304 20.45 -10.26 28.11
CA ILE A 304 20.26 -11.63 27.56
C ILE A 304 20.61 -12.66 28.63
N LEU A 305 21.73 -12.49 29.35
CA LEU A 305 22.11 -13.42 30.44
C LEU A 305 21.07 -13.44 31.56
N LYS A 306 20.49 -12.30 31.91
CA LYS A 306 19.40 -12.21 32.90
C LYS A 306 18.16 -13.00 32.44
N ASN A 307 17.72 -12.81 31.19
CA ASN A 307 16.60 -13.54 30.62
C ASN A 307 16.88 -15.05 30.54
N ALA A 308 18.07 -15.46 30.14
CA ALA A 308 18.48 -16.85 30.09
C ALA A 308 18.46 -17.52 31.49
N LYS A 309 18.91 -16.83 32.53
CA LYS A 309 18.81 -17.31 33.93
C LYS A 309 17.36 -17.47 34.37
N GLN A 310 16.48 -16.54 33.99
CA GLN A 310 15.05 -16.65 34.27
C GLN A 310 14.42 -17.87 33.57
N LEU A 311 14.78 -18.13 32.29
CA LEU A 311 14.34 -19.34 31.59
C LEU A 311 14.81 -20.60 32.32
N LEU A 312 16.08 -20.68 32.71
CA LEU A 312 16.59 -21.81 33.46
C LEU A 312 15.84 -22.03 34.80
N SER A 313 15.44 -20.94 35.48
CA SER A 313 14.67 -21.07 36.72
C SER A 313 13.23 -21.57 36.55
N ILE A 314 12.69 -21.51 35.31
CA ILE A 314 11.34 -22.02 34.99
C ILE A 314 11.37 -23.49 34.60
N TYR A 315 12.44 -23.93 33.91
CA TYR A 315 12.54 -25.27 33.33
C TYR A 315 13.51 -26.21 34.05
N GLY A 316 14.37 -25.67 34.90
CA GLY A 316 15.34 -26.39 35.74
C GLY A 316 15.04 -26.18 37.19
#